data_a94fd9a82c5d6c3d025973cb34b9be32
#
_entry.id   a94fd9a82c5d6c3d025973cb34b9be32
#
_cell.length_a   1.000
_cell.length_b   1.000
_cell.length_c   1.000
_cell.angle_alpha   90.00
_cell.angle_beta   90.00
_cell.angle_gamma   90.00
#
_symmetry.space_group_name_H-M   'P 1'
#
loop_
_entity.id
_entity.type
_entity.pdbx_description
1 polymer ?
#
loop_
_entity_poly.entity_id
_entity_poly.type
_entity_poly.pdbx_seq_one_letter_code
_entity_poly.pdbx_strand_id
1 'polypeptide(L)'
;MGSVSFGAAPRGPGIMQPMSALPEALFLNPVWHALQGPHRHLARAAGRACRYPADVAPFAAIDAPGAAAFAQLRSLLDPDESIWIVDYGGAAPGLAVVDALECVQMALPEEVEIAAPGRDVLALGAGHAQDMVGLTNIAFPGFFRPATYRMGSFFGVRVGGELVAMGGERLLLPGHPEMSAICTHPDHRGVGLATDVIRHLASHQRRAGLISWLHVGAPNRGAIDLYASLGFERVRSIMLHRIVRSS
;
A
#
# COMPACT_ATOMS: atom_id res chain seq x y z
N MET A 1 21.64 33.42 -24.12
CA MET A 1 20.48 32.68 -23.59
C MET A 1 20.63 31.24 -24.06
N GLY A 2 21.28 30.38 -23.29
CA GLY A 2 21.58 29.00 -23.63
C GLY A 2 20.74 28.07 -22.77
N SER A 3 19.85 27.31 -23.39
CA SER A 3 19.08 26.24 -22.74
C SER A 3 20.01 25.03 -22.59
N VAL A 4 20.24 24.62 -21.35
CA VAL A 4 20.94 23.38 -21.02
C VAL A 4 19.94 22.24 -21.05
N SER A 5 20.01 21.42 -22.10
CA SER A 5 19.25 20.15 -22.20
C SER A 5 19.99 19.08 -21.41
N PHE A 6 19.39 18.56 -20.35
CA PHE A 6 19.87 17.36 -19.68
C PHE A 6 19.43 16.13 -20.48
N GLY A 7 20.38 15.63 -21.28
CA GLY A 7 20.22 14.34 -21.96
C GLY A 7 20.22 13.20 -20.95
N ALA A 8 19.14 12.43 -20.89
CA ALA A 8 19.10 11.16 -20.17
C ALA A 8 20.05 10.16 -20.87
N ALA A 9 21.00 9.61 -20.13
CA ALA A 9 21.87 8.55 -20.63
C ALA A 9 21.04 7.29 -20.95
N PRO A 10 21.30 6.57 -22.06
CA PRO A 10 20.60 5.33 -22.37
C PRO A 10 20.97 4.26 -21.33
N ARG A 11 19.97 3.74 -20.60
CA ARG A 11 20.15 2.56 -19.78
C ARG A 11 20.35 1.36 -20.70
N GLY A 12 21.46 0.63 -20.51
CA GLY A 12 21.72 -0.64 -21.20
C GLY A 12 20.60 -1.67 -20.93
N PRO A 13 20.55 -2.78 -21.71
CA PRO A 13 19.52 -3.79 -21.55
C PRO A 13 19.55 -4.31 -20.09
N GLY A 14 18.50 -4.02 -19.33
CA GLY A 14 18.35 -4.47 -17.96
C GLY A 14 18.32 -5.99 -17.93
N ILE A 15 19.24 -6.59 -17.17
CA ILE A 15 19.21 -8.01 -16.86
C ILE A 15 17.89 -8.24 -16.09
N MET A 16 16.95 -8.94 -16.70
CA MET A 16 15.71 -9.41 -16.04
C MET A 16 16.11 -10.20 -14.79
N GLN A 17 15.76 -9.68 -13.62
CA GLN A 17 15.96 -10.41 -12.38
C GLN A 17 14.70 -11.27 -12.12
N PRO A 18 14.86 -12.58 -11.81
CA PRO A 18 13.73 -13.42 -11.45
C PRO A 18 13.05 -12.88 -10.18
N MET A 19 11.76 -13.18 -9.98
CA MET A 19 10.95 -12.79 -8.80
C MET A 19 11.60 -13.10 -7.44
N SER A 20 12.51 -14.10 -7.41
CA SER A 20 13.38 -14.38 -6.25
C SER A 20 14.36 -13.26 -5.90
N ALA A 21 14.46 -12.21 -6.70
CA ALA A 21 15.37 -11.07 -6.52
C ALA A 21 14.69 -9.81 -5.95
N LEU A 22 13.41 -9.87 -5.53
CA LEU A 22 12.82 -8.77 -4.76
C LEU A 22 13.63 -8.57 -3.47
N PRO A 23 14.00 -7.32 -3.11
CA PRO A 23 14.82 -7.06 -1.94
C PRO A 23 14.07 -7.48 -0.67
N GLU A 24 14.35 -8.69 -0.18
CA GLU A 24 13.60 -9.34 0.91
C GLU A 24 13.42 -8.42 2.12
N ALA A 25 14.47 -7.72 2.51
CA ALA A 25 14.44 -6.80 3.64
C ALA A 25 13.36 -5.72 3.53
N LEU A 26 13.08 -5.20 2.32
CA LEU A 26 12.05 -4.18 2.11
C LEU A 26 10.65 -4.72 2.40
N PHE A 27 10.39 -5.97 2.03
CA PHE A 27 9.09 -6.62 2.16
C PHE A 27 8.83 -7.22 3.55
N LEU A 28 9.88 -7.42 4.35
CA LEU A 28 9.74 -7.85 5.75
C LEU A 28 9.23 -6.72 6.65
N ASN A 29 9.60 -5.47 6.37
CA ASN A 29 9.14 -4.32 7.15
C ASN A 29 8.78 -3.13 6.25
N PRO A 30 7.75 -3.28 5.39
CA PRO A 30 7.48 -2.31 4.34
C PRO A 30 7.06 -0.94 4.88
N VAL A 31 6.38 -0.89 6.03
CA VAL A 31 5.98 0.37 6.68
C VAL A 31 7.22 1.15 7.12
N TRP A 32 8.20 0.47 7.74
CA TRP A 32 9.46 1.09 8.13
C TRP A 32 10.20 1.67 6.93
N HIS A 33 10.39 0.86 5.89
CA HIS A 33 11.15 1.27 4.71
C HIS A 33 10.46 2.39 3.92
N ALA A 34 9.13 2.40 3.85
CA ALA A 34 8.39 3.52 3.26
C ALA A 34 8.62 4.80 4.06
N LEU A 35 8.48 4.76 5.41
CA LEU A 35 8.62 5.93 6.29
C LEU A 35 10.07 6.41 6.46
N GLN A 36 11.08 5.56 6.25
CA GLN A 36 12.49 5.96 6.21
C GLN A 36 12.95 6.41 4.81
N GLY A 37 12.18 6.09 3.78
CA GLY A 37 12.45 6.35 2.37
C GLY A 37 11.48 7.36 1.74
N PRO A 38 10.73 6.96 0.71
CA PRO A 38 9.88 7.86 -0.06
C PRO A 38 8.84 8.62 0.76
N HIS A 39 8.32 8.02 1.84
CA HIS A 39 7.34 8.65 2.74
C HIS A 39 7.93 9.34 3.96
N ARG A 40 9.23 9.61 3.96
CA ARG A 40 9.87 10.28 5.11
C ARG A 40 9.21 11.63 5.44
N HIS A 41 8.71 12.34 4.44
CA HIS A 41 8.00 13.60 4.61
C HIS A 41 6.62 13.46 5.31
N LEU A 42 6.07 12.24 5.38
CA LEU A 42 4.83 11.91 6.10
C LEU A 42 5.11 11.30 7.49
N ALA A 43 6.37 11.00 7.82
CA ALA A 43 6.70 10.26 9.03
C ALA A 43 6.59 11.12 10.29
N ARG A 44 5.97 10.58 11.33
CA ARG A 44 6.21 10.96 12.72
C ARG A 44 7.13 9.91 13.32
N ALA A 45 8.25 10.32 13.91
CA ALA A 45 9.28 9.39 14.37
C ALA A 45 9.73 9.71 15.82
N ALA A 46 10.09 8.64 16.54
CA ALA A 46 10.73 8.69 17.86
C ALA A 46 11.81 7.61 17.89
N GLY A 47 13.05 7.99 17.60
CA GLY A 47 14.20 7.07 17.58
C GLY A 47 14.01 5.87 16.66
N ARG A 48 13.78 4.69 17.24
CA ARG A 48 13.63 3.39 16.54
C ARG A 48 12.18 3.07 16.15
N ALA A 49 11.25 4.02 16.28
CA ALA A 49 9.86 3.87 15.93
C ALA A 49 9.40 5.01 15.02
N CYS A 50 8.48 4.71 14.12
CA CYS A 50 7.84 5.70 13.26
C CYS A 50 6.40 5.30 12.94
N ARG A 51 5.58 6.28 12.54
CA ARG A 51 4.20 6.07 12.15
C ARG A 51 3.76 7.10 11.10
N TYR A 52 2.69 6.80 10.40
CA TYR A 52 1.93 7.82 9.67
C TYR A 52 1.08 8.67 10.61
N PRO A 53 0.77 9.94 10.26
CA PRO A 53 -0.28 10.72 10.91
C PRO A 53 -1.62 9.96 10.85
N ALA A 54 -2.46 10.12 11.89
CA ALA A 54 -3.72 9.38 12.02
C ALA A 54 -4.71 9.64 10.87
N ASP A 55 -4.65 10.83 10.25
CA ASP A 55 -5.46 11.21 9.09
C ASP A 55 -4.92 10.68 7.75
N VAL A 56 -3.67 10.16 7.73
CA VAL A 56 -3.04 9.58 6.54
C VAL A 56 -3.22 8.06 6.50
N ALA A 57 -2.76 7.33 7.52
CA ALA A 57 -2.89 5.88 7.57
C ALA A 57 -2.70 5.32 8.99
N PRO A 58 -3.39 4.22 9.34
CA PRO A 58 -3.29 3.62 10.68
C PRO A 58 -2.11 2.64 10.79
N PHE A 59 -0.91 3.04 10.35
CA PHE A 59 0.27 2.16 10.34
C PHE A 59 1.46 2.77 11.09
N ALA A 60 2.14 1.91 11.84
CA ALA A 60 3.42 2.20 12.47
C ALA A 60 4.44 1.10 12.19
N ALA A 61 5.70 1.39 12.48
CA ALA A 61 6.79 0.43 12.41
C ALA A 61 7.86 0.72 13.46
N ILE A 62 8.60 -0.31 13.80
CA ILE A 62 9.86 -0.25 14.54
C ILE A 62 10.96 -0.84 13.66
N ASP A 63 12.21 -0.42 13.86
CA ASP A 63 13.35 -0.95 13.09
C ASP A 63 13.60 -2.44 13.38
N ALA A 64 13.50 -2.81 14.66
CA ALA A 64 13.58 -4.18 15.14
C ALA A 64 12.91 -4.30 16.52
N PRO A 65 12.37 -5.47 16.89
CA PRO A 65 11.79 -5.71 18.21
C PRO A 65 12.79 -5.47 19.34
N GLY A 66 12.35 -4.76 20.40
CA GLY A 66 13.16 -4.50 21.56
C GLY A 66 12.53 -3.46 22.49
N ALA A 67 12.91 -3.49 23.79
CA ALA A 67 12.28 -2.65 24.81
C ALA A 67 12.32 -1.15 24.48
N ALA A 68 13.44 -0.64 23.95
CA ALA A 68 13.59 0.76 23.57
C ALA A 68 12.66 1.12 22.38
N ALA A 69 12.60 0.27 21.35
CA ALA A 69 11.74 0.49 20.18
C ALA A 69 10.27 0.49 20.58
N PHE A 70 9.84 -0.44 21.44
CA PHE A 70 8.46 -0.49 21.94
C PHE A 70 8.08 0.70 22.81
N ALA A 71 9.00 1.17 23.68
CA ALA A 71 8.77 2.39 24.48
C ALA A 71 8.61 3.63 23.58
N GLN A 72 9.44 3.74 22.55
CA GLN A 72 9.35 4.81 21.57
C GLN A 72 8.08 4.72 20.72
N LEU A 73 7.68 3.52 20.28
CA LEU A 73 6.42 3.30 19.60
C LEU A 73 5.24 3.73 20.48
N ARG A 74 5.24 3.30 21.76
CA ARG A 74 4.20 3.70 22.72
C ARG A 74 4.09 5.22 22.88
N SER A 75 5.20 5.96 22.83
CA SER A 75 5.19 7.41 22.94
C SER A 75 4.58 8.13 21.71
N LEU A 76 4.48 7.44 20.57
CA LEU A 76 3.87 7.95 19.35
C LEU A 76 2.36 7.70 19.25
N LEU A 77 1.78 6.88 20.15
CA LEU A 77 0.37 6.54 20.13
C LEU A 77 -0.42 7.41 21.10
N ASP A 78 -1.60 7.86 20.69
CA ASP A 78 -2.57 8.46 21.59
C ASP A 78 -3.25 7.40 22.48
N PRO A 79 -3.79 7.76 23.67
CA PRO A 79 -4.33 6.79 24.63
C PRO A 79 -5.39 5.84 24.05
N ASP A 80 -6.30 6.36 23.24
CA ASP A 80 -7.45 5.62 22.69
C ASP A 80 -7.25 5.19 21.23
N GLU A 81 -6.03 5.31 20.73
CA GLU A 81 -5.72 5.00 19.33
C GLU A 81 -5.32 3.54 19.16
N SER A 82 -5.79 2.93 18.08
CA SER A 82 -5.26 1.65 17.59
C SER A 82 -4.49 1.84 16.29
N ILE A 83 -3.40 1.08 16.14
CA ILE A 83 -2.54 1.16 14.97
C ILE A 83 -2.10 -0.24 14.53
N TRP A 84 -1.86 -0.42 13.24
CA TRP A 84 -1.37 -1.67 12.68
C TRP A 84 0.16 -1.65 12.54
N ILE A 85 0.78 -2.77 12.90
CA ILE A 85 2.22 -3.00 12.77
C ILE A 85 2.46 -4.39 12.14
N VAL A 86 3.46 -4.48 11.27
CA VAL A 86 3.87 -5.75 10.65
C VAL A 86 4.71 -6.54 11.62
N ASP A 87 4.45 -7.85 11.74
CA ASP A 87 5.24 -8.84 12.49
C ASP A 87 5.76 -8.31 13.84
N TYR A 88 4.83 -7.87 14.67
CA TYR A 88 5.10 -7.20 15.96
C TYR A 88 6.03 -7.99 16.91
N GLY A 89 6.14 -9.30 16.75
CA GLY A 89 7.14 -10.14 17.45
C GLY A 89 6.83 -10.45 18.92
N GLY A 90 5.64 -10.09 19.45
CA GLY A 90 5.23 -10.53 20.77
C GLY A 90 4.87 -9.43 21.79
N ALA A 91 4.84 -9.80 23.05
CA ALA A 91 4.44 -8.91 24.15
C ALA A 91 5.46 -7.78 24.37
N ALA A 92 4.97 -6.55 24.48
CA ALA A 92 5.76 -5.39 24.86
C ALA A 92 5.10 -4.64 26.02
N PRO A 93 5.84 -4.22 27.03
CA PRO A 93 5.29 -3.46 28.16
C PRO A 93 4.54 -2.22 27.70
N GLY A 94 3.31 -2.06 28.14
CA GLY A 94 2.45 -0.91 27.83
C GLY A 94 1.86 -0.89 26.42
N LEU A 95 1.91 -2.02 25.70
CA LEU A 95 1.23 -2.24 24.42
C LEU A 95 0.50 -3.60 24.45
N ALA A 96 -0.71 -3.64 23.91
CA ALA A 96 -1.51 -4.86 23.80
C ALA A 96 -1.93 -5.09 22.35
N VAL A 97 -1.86 -6.35 21.90
CA VAL A 97 -2.43 -6.78 20.63
C VAL A 97 -3.93 -7.01 20.85
N VAL A 98 -4.75 -6.34 20.07
CA VAL A 98 -6.22 -6.44 20.13
C VAL A 98 -6.82 -7.12 18.91
N ASP A 99 -6.03 -7.29 17.85
CA ASP A 99 -6.45 -7.96 16.62
C ASP A 99 -5.23 -8.42 15.82
N ALA A 100 -5.40 -9.41 14.95
CA ALA A 100 -4.36 -9.89 14.06
C ALA A 100 -4.96 -10.29 12.71
N LEU A 101 -4.28 -9.92 11.62
CA LEU A 101 -4.70 -10.22 10.27
C LEU A 101 -3.52 -10.81 9.49
N GLU A 102 -3.63 -12.06 9.07
CA GLU A 102 -2.71 -12.64 8.12
C GLU A 102 -2.95 -12.03 6.73
N CYS A 103 -1.87 -11.52 6.13
CA CYS A 103 -1.86 -11.01 4.77
C CYS A 103 -0.89 -11.77 3.89
N VAL A 104 -1.26 -11.97 2.64
CA VAL A 104 -0.38 -12.47 1.59
C VAL A 104 0.19 -11.27 0.85
N GLN A 105 1.50 -11.22 0.69
CA GLN A 105 2.17 -10.32 -0.25
C GLN A 105 2.19 -10.99 -1.62
N MET A 106 1.74 -10.24 -2.63
CA MET A 106 1.81 -10.68 -4.03
C MET A 106 2.51 -9.61 -4.84
N ALA A 107 3.22 -10.01 -5.90
CA ALA A 107 3.91 -9.09 -6.80
C ALA A 107 3.64 -9.47 -8.25
N LEU A 108 3.70 -8.49 -9.14
CA LEU A 108 3.49 -8.68 -10.57
C LEU A 108 4.85 -8.75 -11.28
N PRO A 109 5.25 -9.94 -11.79
CA PRO A 109 6.50 -10.07 -12.53
C PRO A 109 6.60 -9.13 -13.72
N GLU A 110 7.82 -8.70 -14.05
CA GLU A 110 8.06 -7.76 -15.16
C GLU A 110 7.70 -8.34 -16.54
N GLU A 111 7.82 -9.64 -16.69
CA GLU A 111 7.51 -10.37 -17.92
C GLU A 111 6.01 -10.54 -18.19
N VAL A 112 5.16 -10.34 -17.20
CA VAL A 112 3.70 -10.44 -17.37
C VAL A 112 3.20 -9.28 -18.22
N GLU A 113 2.57 -9.57 -19.34
CA GLU A 113 1.94 -8.55 -20.19
C GLU A 113 0.70 -7.97 -19.51
N ILE A 114 0.63 -6.64 -19.47
CA ILE A 114 -0.51 -5.94 -18.88
C ILE A 114 -1.44 -5.49 -19.99
N ALA A 115 -2.60 -6.14 -20.08
CA ALA A 115 -3.65 -5.71 -20.99
C ALA A 115 -4.18 -4.30 -20.63
N ALA A 116 -4.56 -3.53 -21.63
CA ALA A 116 -5.19 -2.23 -21.42
C ALA A 116 -6.48 -2.36 -20.58
N PRO A 117 -6.83 -1.35 -19.76
CA PRO A 117 -8.16 -1.30 -19.14
C PRO A 117 -9.25 -1.21 -20.22
N GLY A 118 -10.40 -1.84 -19.95
CA GLY A 118 -11.53 -1.82 -20.88
C GLY A 118 -12.38 -0.54 -20.77
N ARG A 119 -12.12 0.30 -19.75
CA ARG A 119 -12.85 1.54 -19.48
C ARG A 119 -11.91 2.67 -19.12
N ASP A 120 -12.41 3.91 -19.20
CA ASP A 120 -11.69 5.07 -18.73
C ASP A 120 -11.49 5.03 -17.22
N VAL A 121 -10.23 5.16 -16.80
CA VAL A 121 -9.82 5.21 -15.40
C VAL A 121 -9.22 6.58 -15.13
N LEU A 122 -9.85 7.33 -14.22
CA LEU A 122 -9.55 8.72 -13.94
C LEU A 122 -8.56 8.86 -12.79
N ALA A 123 -7.66 9.83 -12.85
CA ALA A 123 -6.80 10.19 -11.73
C ALA A 123 -7.64 10.82 -10.60
N LEU A 124 -7.36 10.39 -9.36
CA LEU A 124 -8.01 10.90 -8.15
C LEU A 124 -6.98 11.65 -7.29
N GLY A 125 -7.39 12.75 -6.68
CA GLY A 125 -6.55 13.57 -5.83
C GLY A 125 -7.32 14.24 -4.70
N ALA A 126 -6.80 15.30 -4.12
CA ALA A 126 -7.38 15.98 -2.96
C ALA A 126 -8.86 16.34 -3.11
N GLY A 127 -9.28 16.81 -4.31
CA GLY A 127 -10.68 17.15 -4.59
C GLY A 127 -11.64 15.94 -4.58
N HIS A 128 -11.11 14.71 -4.57
CA HIS A 128 -11.88 13.46 -4.58
C HIS A 128 -11.78 12.71 -3.24
N ALA A 129 -11.15 13.30 -2.22
CA ALA A 129 -10.85 12.61 -0.96
C ALA A 129 -12.13 12.09 -0.25
N GLN A 130 -13.21 12.86 -0.28
CA GLN A 130 -14.49 12.46 0.33
C GLN A 130 -15.11 11.27 -0.40
N ASP A 131 -15.09 11.25 -1.73
CA ASP A 131 -15.61 10.13 -2.53
C ASP A 131 -14.80 8.86 -2.26
N MET A 132 -13.47 8.98 -2.18
CA MET A 132 -12.57 7.85 -1.86
C MET A 132 -12.84 7.29 -0.46
N VAL A 133 -12.99 8.14 0.54
CA VAL A 133 -13.35 7.72 1.91
C VAL A 133 -14.73 7.08 1.93
N GLY A 134 -15.71 7.66 1.24
CA GLY A 134 -17.07 7.13 1.14
C GLY A 134 -17.09 5.71 0.56
N LEU A 135 -16.47 5.52 -0.59
CA LEU A 135 -16.41 4.21 -1.25
C LEU A 135 -15.66 3.17 -0.41
N THR A 136 -14.52 3.52 0.18
CA THR A 136 -13.74 2.59 1.00
C THR A 136 -14.45 2.22 2.31
N ASN A 137 -15.21 3.13 2.92
CA ASN A 137 -16.01 2.82 4.11
C ASN A 137 -17.12 1.79 3.84
N ILE A 138 -17.66 1.76 2.60
CA ILE A 138 -18.61 0.72 2.17
C ILE A 138 -17.88 -0.62 1.95
N ALA A 139 -16.67 -0.59 1.37
CA ALA A 139 -15.98 -1.80 0.93
C ALA A 139 -15.10 -2.45 2.02
N PHE A 140 -14.36 -1.66 2.79
CA PHE A 140 -13.43 -2.11 3.86
C PHE A 140 -13.12 -0.96 4.82
N PRO A 141 -13.97 -0.69 5.80
CA PRO A 141 -13.82 0.48 6.68
C PRO A 141 -12.54 0.43 7.53
N GLY A 142 -12.04 1.61 7.88
CA GLY A 142 -11.01 1.79 8.90
C GLY A 142 -9.57 1.94 8.41
N PHE A 143 -9.25 1.59 7.17
CA PHE A 143 -7.88 1.70 6.64
C PHE A 143 -7.64 2.97 5.82
N PHE A 144 -8.62 3.42 5.04
CA PHE A 144 -8.52 4.63 4.24
C PHE A 144 -8.96 5.85 5.06
N ARG A 145 -8.15 6.89 5.07
CA ARG A 145 -8.32 8.11 5.88
C ARG A 145 -8.44 9.32 4.95
N PRO A 146 -8.91 10.48 5.45
CA PRO A 146 -9.11 11.68 4.62
C PRO A 146 -7.87 12.15 3.87
N ALA A 147 -6.66 11.92 4.40
CA ALA A 147 -5.41 12.31 3.79
C ALA A 147 -4.61 11.15 3.18
N THR A 148 -5.18 9.92 3.08
CA THR A 148 -4.52 8.75 2.49
C THR A 148 -4.10 9.01 1.02
N TYR A 149 -4.83 9.84 0.30
CA TYR A 149 -4.47 10.22 -1.07
C TYR A 149 -3.07 10.83 -1.22
N ARG A 150 -2.44 11.26 -0.13
CA ARG A 150 -1.07 11.82 -0.11
C ARG A 150 0.02 10.74 -0.19
N MET A 151 -0.35 9.47 -0.05
CA MET A 151 0.61 8.36 -0.03
C MET A 151 1.10 7.96 -1.42
N GLY A 152 0.37 8.33 -2.49
CA GLY A 152 0.75 8.00 -3.85
C GLY A 152 -0.33 8.39 -4.86
N SER A 153 -0.26 7.79 -6.04
CA SER A 153 -1.23 8.00 -7.11
C SER A 153 -2.49 7.17 -6.87
N PHE A 154 -3.66 7.79 -7.00
CA PHE A 154 -4.95 7.11 -6.90
C PHE A 154 -5.72 7.25 -8.21
N PHE A 155 -6.50 6.22 -8.55
CA PHE A 155 -7.27 6.14 -9.77
C PHE A 155 -8.62 5.50 -9.51
N GLY A 156 -9.63 5.82 -10.35
CA GLY A 156 -10.96 5.26 -10.17
C GLY A 156 -11.84 5.36 -11.40
N VAL A 157 -12.96 4.68 -11.33
CA VAL A 157 -14.01 4.67 -12.36
C VAL A 157 -15.27 5.29 -11.79
N ARG A 158 -15.92 6.17 -12.59
CA ARG A 158 -17.19 6.79 -12.25
C ARG A 158 -18.30 6.25 -13.16
N VAL A 159 -19.48 6.08 -12.57
CA VAL A 159 -20.73 5.78 -13.29
C VAL A 159 -21.78 6.77 -12.83
N GLY A 160 -22.40 7.49 -13.76
CA GLY A 160 -23.38 8.52 -13.43
C GLY A 160 -22.84 9.67 -12.55
N GLY A 161 -21.52 9.90 -12.56
CA GLY A 161 -20.86 10.90 -11.71
C GLY A 161 -20.38 10.34 -10.36
N GLU A 162 -20.84 9.18 -9.91
CA GLU A 162 -20.46 8.53 -8.67
C GLU A 162 -19.19 7.71 -8.82
N LEU A 163 -18.28 7.75 -7.82
CA LEU A 163 -17.09 6.92 -7.77
C LEU A 163 -17.48 5.50 -7.34
N VAL A 164 -17.38 4.55 -8.27
CA VAL A 164 -17.86 3.16 -8.04
C VAL A 164 -16.74 2.13 -7.94
N ALA A 165 -15.54 2.45 -8.39
CA ALA A 165 -14.35 1.63 -8.20
C ALA A 165 -13.13 2.52 -8.08
N MET A 166 -12.18 2.10 -7.27
CA MET A 166 -10.91 2.79 -7.10
C MET A 166 -9.78 1.86 -6.69
N GLY A 167 -8.57 2.39 -6.77
CA GLY A 167 -7.35 1.84 -6.22
C GLY A 167 -6.25 2.86 -6.29
N GLY A 168 -5.13 2.59 -5.63
CA GLY A 168 -4.00 3.51 -5.67
C GLY A 168 -2.77 2.94 -5.00
N GLU A 169 -1.81 3.81 -4.73
CA GLU A 169 -0.55 3.49 -4.10
C GLU A 169 -0.61 3.81 -2.61
N ARG A 170 -0.07 2.92 -1.78
CA ARG A 170 -0.04 3.10 -0.33
C ARG A 170 1.40 3.16 0.20
N LEU A 171 2.13 2.03 0.22
CA LEU A 171 3.51 1.99 0.69
C LEU A 171 4.45 2.13 -0.50
N LEU A 172 5.14 3.27 -0.60
CA LEU A 172 6.15 3.46 -1.63
C LEU A 172 7.50 2.95 -1.11
N LEU A 173 7.91 1.78 -1.58
CA LEU A 173 9.26 1.26 -1.38
C LEU A 173 10.13 1.68 -2.57
N PRO A 174 11.47 1.80 -2.41
CA PRO A 174 12.36 2.10 -3.53
C PRO A 174 12.16 1.12 -4.69
N GLY A 175 11.67 1.60 -5.84
CA GLY A 175 11.37 0.79 -7.01
C GLY A 175 10.10 -0.06 -6.95
N HIS A 176 9.39 -0.10 -5.81
CA HIS A 176 8.28 -1.03 -5.56
C HIS A 176 7.11 -0.34 -4.85
N PRO A 177 6.23 0.36 -5.57
CA PRO A 177 5.02 0.93 -4.99
C PRO A 177 3.97 -0.15 -4.73
N GLU A 178 3.38 -0.13 -3.54
CA GLU A 178 2.28 -1.02 -3.18
C GLU A 178 0.97 -0.58 -3.80
N MET A 179 0.30 -1.47 -4.53
CA MET A 179 -1.11 -1.29 -4.88
C MET A 179 -2.00 -1.56 -3.68
N SER A 180 -2.92 -0.66 -3.40
CA SER A 180 -3.82 -0.75 -2.26
C SER A 180 -5.16 -0.08 -2.55
N ALA A 181 -6.08 -0.18 -1.58
CA ALA A 181 -7.41 0.42 -1.66
C ALA A 181 -8.21 -0.02 -2.91
N ILE A 182 -7.87 -1.18 -3.49
CA ILE A 182 -8.61 -1.75 -4.61
C ILE A 182 -10.00 -2.15 -4.12
N CYS A 183 -11.02 -1.44 -4.57
CA CYS A 183 -12.40 -1.73 -4.20
C CYS A 183 -13.39 -1.35 -5.29
N THR A 184 -14.57 -1.98 -5.20
CA THR A 184 -15.72 -1.70 -6.07
C THR A 184 -16.98 -1.66 -5.21
N HIS A 185 -17.81 -0.65 -5.45
CA HIS A 185 -19.12 -0.53 -4.81
C HIS A 185 -19.92 -1.82 -4.99
N PRO A 186 -20.60 -2.35 -3.96
CA PRO A 186 -21.31 -3.63 -4.05
C PRO A 186 -22.22 -3.77 -5.27
N ASP A 187 -22.99 -2.73 -5.59
CA ASP A 187 -23.96 -2.73 -6.69
C ASP A 187 -23.31 -2.69 -8.08
N HIS A 188 -21.99 -2.47 -8.15
CA HIS A 188 -21.24 -2.40 -9.41
C HIS A 188 -20.20 -3.52 -9.54
N ARG A 189 -20.27 -4.58 -8.70
CA ARG A 189 -19.38 -5.74 -8.77
C ARG A 189 -19.70 -6.66 -9.95
N GLY A 190 -18.77 -7.55 -10.27
CA GLY A 190 -18.96 -8.58 -11.31
C GLY A 190 -18.80 -8.11 -12.76
N VAL A 191 -18.56 -6.81 -13.01
CA VAL A 191 -18.46 -6.25 -14.36
C VAL A 191 -17.01 -5.82 -14.75
N GLY A 192 -16.00 -6.23 -13.96
CA GLY A 192 -14.58 -6.04 -14.31
C GLY A 192 -13.96 -4.70 -13.89
N LEU A 193 -14.65 -3.85 -13.10
CA LEU A 193 -14.13 -2.52 -12.72
C LEU A 193 -12.81 -2.59 -11.91
N ALA A 194 -12.70 -3.52 -10.95
CA ALA A 194 -11.45 -3.72 -10.21
C ALA A 194 -10.30 -4.12 -11.13
N THR A 195 -10.57 -4.98 -12.13
CA THR A 195 -9.59 -5.38 -13.14
C THR A 195 -9.08 -4.17 -13.92
N ASP A 196 -9.97 -3.28 -14.35
CA ASP A 196 -9.59 -2.07 -15.10
C ASP A 196 -8.70 -1.15 -14.25
N VAL A 197 -9.06 -0.94 -12.97
CA VAL A 197 -8.24 -0.15 -12.04
C VAL A 197 -6.86 -0.78 -11.82
N ILE A 198 -6.79 -2.11 -11.60
CA ILE A 198 -5.51 -2.84 -11.40
C ILE A 198 -4.64 -2.72 -12.64
N ARG A 199 -5.19 -2.95 -13.83
CA ARG A 199 -4.45 -2.84 -15.10
C ARG A 199 -3.92 -1.43 -15.33
N HIS A 200 -4.72 -0.41 -15.01
CA HIS A 200 -4.31 0.99 -15.11
C HIS A 200 -3.13 1.28 -14.18
N LEU A 201 -3.23 0.89 -12.89
CA LEU A 201 -2.17 1.06 -11.90
C LEU A 201 -0.90 0.32 -12.30
N ALA A 202 -1.01 -0.95 -12.71
CA ALA A 202 0.13 -1.75 -13.15
C ALA A 202 0.84 -1.10 -14.36
N SER A 203 0.07 -0.64 -15.35
CA SER A 203 0.61 0.08 -16.51
C SER A 203 1.25 1.42 -16.13
N HIS A 204 0.64 2.16 -15.17
CA HIS A 204 1.18 3.40 -14.65
C HIS A 204 2.55 3.18 -13.99
N GLN A 205 2.65 2.22 -13.08
CA GLN A 205 3.88 1.87 -12.37
C GLN A 205 4.96 1.33 -13.32
N ARG A 206 4.60 0.45 -14.25
CA ARG A 206 5.53 -0.13 -15.23
C ARG A 206 6.12 0.91 -16.16
N ARG A 207 5.34 1.91 -16.63
CA ARG A 207 5.86 3.02 -17.44
C ARG A 207 6.91 3.85 -16.68
N ALA A 208 6.84 3.87 -15.36
CA ALA A 208 7.84 4.50 -14.48
C ALA A 208 9.03 3.59 -14.16
N GLY A 209 9.09 2.35 -14.67
CA GLY A 209 10.11 1.36 -14.36
C GLY A 209 10.00 0.79 -12.96
N LEU A 210 8.77 0.69 -12.44
CA LEU A 210 8.48 0.23 -11.08
C LEU A 210 7.79 -1.15 -11.11
N ILE A 211 8.05 -1.95 -10.08
CA ILE A 211 7.46 -3.29 -9.91
C ILE A 211 6.27 -3.19 -8.96
N SER A 212 5.10 -3.61 -9.44
CA SER A 212 3.86 -3.62 -8.69
C SER A 212 3.83 -4.75 -7.67
N TRP A 213 3.39 -4.45 -6.46
CA TRP A 213 3.11 -5.45 -5.44
C TRP A 213 1.92 -5.03 -4.58
N LEU A 214 1.41 -5.93 -3.74
CA LEU A 214 0.27 -5.66 -2.89
C LEU A 214 0.24 -6.55 -1.64
N HIS A 215 -0.58 -6.14 -0.66
CA HIS A 215 -1.08 -7.00 0.41
C HIS A 215 -2.54 -7.34 0.18
N VAL A 216 -2.90 -8.58 0.44
CA VAL A 216 -4.29 -9.03 0.49
C VAL A 216 -4.50 -9.88 1.74
N GLY A 217 -5.59 -9.65 2.47
CA GLY A 217 -5.94 -10.47 3.63
C GLY A 217 -6.08 -11.93 3.21
N ALA A 218 -5.43 -12.85 3.91
CA ALA A 218 -5.45 -14.28 3.59
C ALA A 218 -6.86 -14.89 3.49
N PRO A 219 -7.87 -14.43 4.26
CA PRO A 219 -9.25 -14.89 4.09
C PRO A 219 -9.93 -14.40 2.80
N ASN A 220 -9.45 -13.35 2.15
CA ASN A 220 -10.06 -12.78 0.93
C ASN A 220 -9.68 -13.56 -0.32
N ARG A 221 -10.19 -14.79 -0.44
CA ARG A 221 -9.89 -15.70 -1.56
C ARG A 221 -10.24 -15.10 -2.91
N GLY A 222 -11.40 -14.42 -3.02
CA GLY A 222 -11.84 -13.81 -4.27
C GLY A 222 -10.87 -12.74 -4.80
N ALA A 223 -10.28 -11.92 -3.91
CA ALA A 223 -9.26 -10.96 -4.32
C ALA A 223 -7.94 -11.66 -4.69
N ILE A 224 -7.53 -12.69 -3.94
CA ILE A 224 -6.33 -13.48 -4.25
C ILE A 224 -6.45 -14.11 -5.64
N ASP A 225 -7.60 -14.72 -5.94
CA ASP A 225 -7.85 -15.36 -7.24
C ASP A 225 -7.88 -14.33 -8.37
N LEU A 226 -8.47 -13.14 -8.13
CA LEU A 226 -8.44 -12.04 -9.08
C LEU A 226 -7.00 -11.59 -9.37
N TYR A 227 -6.17 -11.36 -8.35
CA TYR A 227 -4.78 -10.96 -8.57
C TYR A 227 -3.98 -12.06 -9.28
N ALA A 228 -4.15 -13.32 -8.91
CA ALA A 228 -3.51 -14.45 -9.59
C ALA A 228 -3.93 -14.54 -11.06
N SER A 229 -5.21 -14.32 -11.39
CA SER A 229 -5.70 -14.28 -12.77
C SER A 229 -5.10 -13.13 -13.61
N LEU A 230 -4.59 -12.09 -12.96
CA LEU A 230 -3.90 -10.97 -13.58
C LEU A 230 -2.37 -11.13 -13.61
N GLY A 231 -1.87 -12.30 -13.19
CA GLY A 231 -0.46 -12.64 -13.22
C GLY A 231 0.33 -12.27 -11.97
N PHE A 232 -0.33 -11.82 -10.90
CA PHE A 232 0.38 -11.63 -9.62
C PHE A 232 0.73 -12.97 -9.00
N GLU A 233 1.95 -13.09 -8.52
CA GLU A 233 2.46 -14.27 -7.83
C GLU A 233 2.59 -14.03 -6.32
N ARG A 234 2.40 -15.09 -5.53
CA ARG A 234 2.60 -15.03 -4.08
C ARG A 234 4.09 -14.93 -3.76
N VAL A 235 4.44 -13.96 -2.92
CA VAL A 235 5.81 -13.75 -2.44
C VAL A 235 5.98 -14.38 -1.05
N ARG A 236 5.11 -14.01 -0.10
CA ARG A 236 5.15 -14.48 1.30
C ARG A 236 3.84 -14.18 2.03
N SER A 237 3.69 -14.73 3.23
CA SER A 237 2.72 -14.25 4.22
C SER A 237 3.40 -13.37 5.26
N ILE A 238 2.65 -12.39 5.78
CA ILE A 238 3.02 -11.56 6.92
C ILE A 238 1.84 -11.47 7.88
N MET A 239 2.13 -11.13 9.13
CA MET A 239 1.10 -10.87 10.13
C MET A 239 1.00 -9.38 10.43
N LEU A 240 -0.17 -8.80 10.24
CA LEU A 240 -0.49 -7.46 10.73
C LEU A 240 -1.10 -7.60 12.13
N HIS A 241 -0.54 -6.91 13.12
CA HIS A 241 -1.09 -6.85 14.46
C HIS A 241 -1.67 -5.46 14.71
N ARG A 242 -2.91 -5.39 15.17
CA ARG A 242 -3.51 -4.16 15.66
C ARG A 242 -3.21 -4.00 17.13
N ILE A 243 -2.49 -2.96 17.46
CA ILE A 243 -2.02 -2.69 18.82
C ILE A 243 -2.66 -1.42 19.37
N VAL A 244 -2.79 -1.38 20.68
CA VAL A 244 -3.25 -0.24 21.48
C VAL A 244 -2.28 -0.02 22.64
N ARG A 245 -2.32 1.19 23.23
CA ARG A 245 -1.66 1.40 24.54
C ARG A 245 -2.40 0.59 25.60
N SER A 246 -1.65 -0.11 26.44
CA SER A 246 -2.15 -0.74 27.65
C SER A 246 -1.65 -0.01 28.89
N SER A 247 -2.36 -0.16 29.96
CA SER A 247 -2.04 0.38 31.29
C SER A 247 -0.76 -0.20 31.85
#